data_ae9e4cb548517db654b2a855a5d24554
#
_entry.id   ae9e4cb548517db654b2a855a5d24554
#
_cell.length_a   1.000
_cell.length_b   1.000
_cell.length_c   1.000
_cell.angle_alpha   90.00
_cell.angle_beta   90.00
_cell.angle_gamma   90.00
#
_symmetry.space_group_name_H-M   'P 1'
#
loop_
_entity.id
_entity.type
_entity.pdbx_description
1 polymer ?
#
loop_
_entity_poly.entity_id
_entity_poly.type
_entity_poly.pdbx_seq_one_letter_code
_entity_poly.pdbx_strand_id
1 'polypeptide(L)'
;MGKSGAARAEFNAASAYTQRRKQRKSNVAKRLQETRLKCGLKQQDVAERTGINVVTLSGYEIGKNEPNMEAFVSLVDVYGVTLDYLMCRTDS
;
A
#
# COMPACT_ATOMS: atom_id res chain seq x y z
N MET A 1 -22.33 -17.17 29.15
CA MET A 1 -22.84 -17.03 27.78
C MET A 1 -22.62 -15.62 27.26
N GLY A 2 -23.10 -14.59 27.94
CA GLY A 2 -22.95 -13.22 27.49
C GLY A 2 -21.50 -12.77 27.32
N LYS A 3 -20.64 -13.16 28.25
CA LYS A 3 -19.22 -12.82 28.18
C LYS A 3 -18.54 -13.40 26.95
N SER A 4 -18.85 -14.64 26.62
CA SER A 4 -18.27 -15.27 25.44
C SER A 4 -18.70 -14.58 24.15
N GLY A 5 -19.97 -14.18 24.07
CA GLY A 5 -20.47 -13.45 22.91
C GLY A 5 -19.81 -12.09 22.74
N ALA A 6 -19.67 -11.33 23.83
CA ALA A 6 -19.04 -10.03 23.81
C ALA A 6 -17.56 -10.13 23.42
N ALA A 7 -16.84 -11.07 24.02
CA ALA A 7 -15.43 -11.29 23.71
C ALA A 7 -15.24 -11.71 22.25
N ARG A 8 -16.14 -12.54 21.75
CA ARG A 8 -16.09 -12.98 20.37
C ARG A 8 -16.34 -11.83 19.39
N ALA A 9 -17.27 -10.94 19.72
CA ALA A 9 -17.55 -9.78 18.88
C ALA A 9 -16.35 -8.85 18.80
N GLU A 10 -15.69 -8.58 19.93
CA GLU A 10 -14.48 -7.77 19.97
C GLU A 10 -13.35 -8.40 19.16
N PHE A 11 -13.16 -9.70 19.31
CA PHE A 11 -12.15 -10.44 18.56
C PHE A 11 -12.42 -10.37 17.06
N ASN A 12 -13.68 -10.55 16.64
CA ASN A 12 -14.05 -10.47 15.24
C ASN A 12 -13.81 -9.08 14.66
N ALA A 13 -14.09 -8.02 15.41
CA ALA A 13 -13.86 -6.65 14.98
C ALA A 13 -12.35 -6.41 14.76
N ALA A 14 -11.50 -6.85 15.70
CA ALA A 14 -10.05 -6.73 15.59
C ALA A 14 -9.55 -7.54 14.40
N SER A 15 -10.08 -8.75 14.21
CA SER A 15 -9.72 -9.62 13.10
C SER A 15 -10.11 -9.01 11.76
N ALA A 16 -11.29 -8.38 11.67
CA ALA A 16 -11.74 -7.69 10.47
C ALA A 16 -10.83 -6.52 10.11
N TYR A 17 -10.44 -5.74 11.10
CA TYR A 17 -9.48 -4.65 10.90
C TYR A 17 -8.16 -5.18 10.35
N THR A 18 -7.63 -6.25 10.95
CA THR A 18 -6.38 -6.87 10.52
C THR A 18 -6.48 -7.37 9.08
N GLN A 19 -7.60 -8.01 8.73
CA GLN A 19 -7.82 -8.51 7.37
C GLN A 19 -7.89 -7.37 6.35
N ARG A 20 -8.56 -6.27 6.70
CA ARG A 20 -8.63 -5.10 5.81
C ARG A 20 -7.24 -4.49 5.58
N ARG A 21 -6.42 -4.43 6.64
CA ARG A 21 -5.04 -3.93 6.50
C ARG A 21 -4.22 -4.81 5.56
N LYS A 22 -4.29 -6.12 5.73
CA LYS A 22 -3.56 -7.07 4.90
C LYS A 22 -4.00 -6.98 3.45
N GLN A 23 -5.30 -6.91 3.22
CA GLN A 23 -5.86 -6.82 1.87
C GLN A 23 -5.43 -5.51 1.20
N ARG A 24 -5.51 -4.40 1.92
CA ARG A 24 -5.09 -3.10 1.39
C ARG A 24 -3.60 -3.11 1.04
N LYS A 25 -2.78 -3.65 1.93
CA LYS A 25 -1.33 -3.74 1.71
C LYS A 25 -1.02 -4.52 0.43
N SER A 26 -1.69 -5.64 0.22
CA SER A 26 -1.53 -6.45 -0.98
C SER A 26 -2.00 -5.71 -2.23
N ASN A 27 -3.14 -5.05 -2.16
CA ASN A 27 -3.70 -4.29 -3.29
C ASN A 27 -2.80 -3.10 -3.66
N VAL A 28 -2.31 -2.38 -2.67
CA VAL A 28 -1.40 -1.25 -2.87
C VAL A 28 -0.09 -1.73 -3.51
N ALA A 29 0.45 -2.85 -3.05
CA ALA A 29 1.68 -3.40 -3.61
C ALA A 29 1.54 -3.64 -5.12
N LYS A 30 0.46 -4.29 -5.53
CA LYS A 30 0.17 -4.53 -6.93
C LYS A 30 -0.01 -3.23 -7.72
N ARG A 31 -0.77 -2.29 -7.16
CA ARG A 31 -1.04 -1.01 -7.81
C ARG A 31 0.24 -0.21 -8.02
N LEU A 32 1.13 -0.22 -7.04
CA LEU A 32 2.42 0.47 -7.14
C LEU A 32 3.26 -0.10 -8.29
N GLN A 33 3.37 -1.41 -8.37
CA GLN A 33 4.14 -2.05 -9.44
C GLN A 33 3.51 -1.77 -10.80
N GLU A 34 2.21 -1.94 -10.93
CA GLU A 34 1.50 -1.70 -12.19
C GLU A 34 1.65 -0.25 -12.64
N THR A 35 1.54 0.69 -11.72
CA THR A 35 1.65 2.11 -12.01
C THR A 35 3.05 2.46 -12.48
N ARG A 36 4.08 1.93 -11.81
CA ARG A 36 5.46 2.13 -12.21
C ARG A 36 5.70 1.61 -13.63
N LEU A 37 5.22 0.41 -13.91
CA LEU A 37 5.40 -0.21 -15.23
C LEU A 37 4.66 0.57 -16.31
N LYS A 38 3.46 1.07 -16.02
CA LYS A 38 2.71 1.92 -16.96
C LYS A 38 3.46 3.22 -17.27
N CYS A 39 4.19 3.74 -16.30
CA CYS A 39 5.02 4.94 -16.50
C CYS A 39 6.32 4.64 -17.23
N GLY A 40 6.61 3.38 -17.52
CA GLY A 40 7.84 3.00 -18.20
C GLY A 40 9.08 3.18 -17.35
N LEU A 41 8.95 3.17 -16.03
CA LEU A 41 10.05 3.42 -15.11
C LEU A 41 10.55 2.13 -14.48
N LYS A 42 11.86 2.06 -14.28
CA LYS A 42 12.48 1.01 -13.47
C LYS A 42 12.47 1.46 -12.01
N GLN A 43 12.61 0.49 -11.10
CA GLN A 43 12.70 0.82 -9.67
C GLN A 43 13.85 1.78 -9.39
N GLN A 44 14.98 1.61 -10.09
CA GLN A 44 16.12 2.48 -9.93
C GLN A 44 15.80 3.94 -10.32
N ASP A 45 15.02 4.14 -11.38
CA ASP A 45 14.59 5.46 -11.80
C ASP A 45 13.76 6.15 -10.73
N VAL A 46 12.83 5.40 -10.13
CA VAL A 46 11.97 5.91 -9.06
C VAL A 46 12.80 6.23 -7.82
N ALA A 47 13.76 5.37 -7.49
CA ALA A 47 14.66 5.61 -6.36
C ALA A 47 15.41 6.91 -6.53
N GLU A 48 15.92 7.16 -7.72
CA GLU A 48 16.66 8.40 -8.01
C GLU A 48 15.78 9.63 -7.92
N ARG A 49 14.53 9.54 -8.40
CA ARG A 49 13.60 10.68 -8.41
C ARG A 49 13.01 10.99 -7.05
N THR A 50 12.84 9.98 -6.21
CA THR A 50 12.18 10.14 -4.89
C THR A 50 13.16 10.23 -3.75
N GLY A 51 14.36 9.72 -3.93
CA GLY A 51 15.32 9.56 -2.83
C GLY A 51 15.00 8.35 -1.95
N ILE A 52 14.01 7.55 -2.31
CA ILE A 52 13.67 6.32 -1.57
C ILE A 52 14.61 5.22 -2.05
N ASN A 53 15.17 4.46 -1.11
CA ASN A 53 16.07 3.35 -1.42
C ASN A 53 15.35 2.30 -2.27
N VAL A 54 16.04 1.76 -3.27
CA VAL A 54 15.47 0.79 -4.20
C VAL A 54 15.01 -0.49 -3.48
N VAL A 55 15.69 -0.90 -2.42
CA VAL A 55 15.29 -2.07 -1.63
C VAL A 55 13.96 -1.80 -0.94
N THR A 56 13.78 -0.58 -0.42
CA THR A 56 12.53 -0.17 0.20
C THR A 56 11.39 -0.13 -0.81
N LEU A 57 11.63 0.42 -2.00
CA LEU A 57 10.64 0.44 -3.09
C LEU A 57 10.23 -0.97 -3.48
N SER A 58 11.19 -1.87 -3.61
CA SER A 58 10.92 -3.27 -3.89
C SER A 58 10.05 -3.89 -2.81
N GLY A 59 10.33 -3.58 -1.55
CA GLY A 59 9.53 -4.05 -0.41
C GLY A 59 8.08 -3.58 -0.49
N TYR A 60 7.85 -2.35 -0.94
CA TYR A 60 6.50 -1.84 -1.14
C TYR A 60 5.76 -2.63 -2.23
N GLU A 61 6.43 -2.93 -3.33
CA GLU A 61 5.81 -3.59 -4.48
C GLU A 61 5.53 -5.08 -4.27
N ILE A 62 6.23 -5.72 -3.34
CA ILE A 62 5.98 -7.13 -3.00
C ILE A 62 5.12 -7.28 -1.74
N GLY A 63 4.70 -6.18 -1.12
CA GLY A 63 3.85 -6.22 0.05
C GLY A 63 4.60 -6.54 1.35
N LYS A 64 5.92 -6.44 1.36
CA LYS A 64 6.72 -6.64 2.56
C LYS A 64 6.59 -5.46 3.52
N ASN A 65 6.58 -4.25 2.99
CA ASN A 65 6.47 -3.00 3.75
C ASN A 65 5.35 -2.14 3.19
N GLU A 66 4.80 -1.27 4.01
CA GLU A 66 3.83 -0.27 3.57
C GLU A 66 4.53 1.08 3.43
N PRO A 67 4.26 1.85 2.35
CA PRO A 67 4.78 3.20 2.27
C PRO A 67 4.20 4.05 3.41
N ASN A 68 5.03 4.88 4.03
CA ASN A 68 4.52 5.88 4.95
C ASN A 68 3.96 7.06 4.15
N MET A 69 3.43 8.05 4.86
CA MET A 69 2.78 9.20 4.23
C MET A 69 3.71 9.93 3.26
N GLU A 70 4.94 10.20 3.68
CA GLU A 70 5.92 10.88 2.84
C GLU A 70 6.26 10.08 1.57
N ALA A 71 6.39 8.77 1.72
CA ALA A 71 6.65 7.90 0.57
C ALA A 71 5.49 7.94 -0.41
N PHE A 72 4.24 7.88 0.10
CA PHE A 72 3.06 7.98 -0.78
C PHE A 72 3.03 9.29 -1.55
N VAL A 73 3.30 10.41 -0.89
CA VAL A 73 3.32 11.72 -1.54
C VAL A 73 4.36 11.75 -2.64
N SER A 74 5.56 11.26 -2.36
CA SER A 74 6.64 11.21 -3.35
C SER A 74 6.27 10.34 -4.55
N LEU A 75 5.64 9.19 -4.30
CA LEU A 75 5.24 8.27 -5.36
C LEU A 75 4.10 8.84 -6.20
N VAL A 76 3.14 9.49 -5.57
CA VAL A 76 2.05 10.21 -6.26
C VAL A 76 2.64 11.23 -7.24
N ASP A 77 3.61 12.00 -6.79
CA ASP A 77 4.22 13.04 -7.61
C ASP A 77 5.00 12.44 -8.80
N VAL A 78 5.77 11.38 -8.55
CA VAL A 78 6.57 10.75 -9.62
C VAL A 78 5.68 10.09 -10.66
N TYR A 79 4.62 9.40 -10.22
CA TYR A 79 3.75 8.68 -11.14
C TYR A 79 2.65 9.55 -11.76
N GLY A 80 2.42 10.74 -11.22
CA GLY A 80 1.38 11.63 -11.75
C GLY A 80 -0.02 11.10 -11.53
N VAL A 81 -0.26 10.44 -10.41
CA VAL A 81 -1.57 9.86 -10.07
C VAL A 81 -2.05 10.46 -8.75
N THR A 82 -3.27 10.10 -8.35
CA THR A 82 -3.82 10.55 -7.07
C THR A 82 -3.47 9.57 -5.96
N LEU A 83 -3.51 10.05 -4.72
CA LEU A 83 -3.32 9.20 -3.56
C LEU A 83 -4.42 8.13 -3.48
N ASP A 84 -5.67 8.52 -3.77
CA ASP A 84 -6.78 7.57 -3.77
C ASP A 84 -6.52 6.42 -4.74
N TYR A 85 -5.97 6.72 -5.90
CA TYR A 85 -5.63 5.71 -6.89
C TYR A 85 -4.56 4.74 -6.36
N LEU A 86 -3.46 5.28 -5.81
CA LEU A 86 -2.40 4.42 -5.27
C LEU A 86 -2.86 3.60 -4.08
N MET A 87 -3.77 4.13 -3.28
CA MET A 87 -4.32 3.40 -2.12
C MET A 87 -5.46 2.46 -2.50
N CYS A 88 -5.74 2.32 -3.78
CA CYS A 88 -6.80 1.44 -4.30
C CYS A 88 -8.19 1.81 -3.80
N ARG A 89 -8.44 3.10 -3.57
CA ARG A 89 -9.76 3.60 -3.20
C ARG A 89 -10.58 3.95 -4.43
N THR A 90 -9.95 4.02 -5.59
CA THR A 90 -10.59 4.27 -6.88
C THR A 90 -9.79 3.55 -7.96
N ASP A 91 -10.42 3.29 -9.09
CA ASP A 91 -9.78 2.64 -10.24
C ASP A 91 -9.24 3.66 -11.25
N SER A 92 -9.44 4.93 -10.99
CA SER A 92 -8.96 5.98 -11.91
C SER A 92 -8.38 7.19 -11.19
#